data_d4d2ba05289d7ce117cdf1a905e11eae
#
_entry.id   d4d2ba05289d7ce117cdf1a905e11eae
#
_cell.length_a   1.000
_cell.length_b   1.000
_cell.length_c   1.000
_cell.angle_alpha   90.00
_cell.angle_beta   90.00
_cell.angle_gamma   90.00
#
_symmetry.space_group_name_H-M   'P 1'
#
loop_
_entity.id
_entity.type
_entity.pdbx_description
1 polymer ?
#
loop_
_entity_poly.entity_id
_entity_poly.type
_entity_poly.pdbx_seq_one_letter_code
_entity_poly.pdbx_strand_id
1 'polypeptide(L)'
;MGCGKTCTAQELNRLKGWDFIDLDKAVEKEAGRSIGQIFEEDGESGFRAIEATALARIISENGAKVLSLGGGTLTSQESARLVHDRTTCIYLRASIETLVYNLTMWPEDRPMLKDLPDQETLVRRVEQLMAEREQIYERTAHIIIDIDGKEYGEIAEEIARATRAI
;
A
#
# COMPACT_ATOMS: atom_id res chain seq x y z
N MET A 1 -4.28 -2.23 -3.43
CA MET A 1 -5.35 -2.60 -2.49
C MET A 1 -5.57 -4.10 -2.58
N GLY A 2 -5.99 -4.77 -1.48
CA GLY A 2 -6.28 -6.22 -1.52
C GLY A 2 -5.09 -7.17 -1.74
N CYS A 3 -3.87 -6.69 -1.89
CA CYS A 3 -2.68 -7.53 -2.13
C CYS A 3 -1.98 -8.02 -0.84
N GLY A 4 -2.59 -7.91 0.33
CA GLY A 4 -2.06 -8.46 1.57
C GLY A 4 -0.83 -7.76 2.15
N LYS A 5 -0.60 -6.46 1.86
CA LYS A 5 0.57 -5.71 2.36
C LYS A 5 0.78 -5.82 3.87
N THR A 6 -0.28 -5.63 4.63
CA THR A 6 -0.23 -5.68 6.11
C THR A 6 0.18 -7.06 6.61
N CYS A 7 -0.44 -8.12 6.08
CA CYS A 7 -0.10 -9.50 6.47
C CYS A 7 1.34 -9.87 6.07
N THR A 8 1.75 -9.52 4.85
CA THR A 8 3.12 -9.74 4.38
C THR A 8 4.14 -8.97 5.24
N ALA A 9 3.82 -7.72 5.61
CA ALA A 9 4.70 -6.92 6.47
C ALA A 9 4.84 -7.48 7.89
N GLN A 10 3.77 -8.06 8.45
CA GLN A 10 3.82 -8.76 9.73
C GLN A 10 4.72 -10.00 9.66
N GLU A 11 4.65 -10.77 8.56
CA GLU A 11 5.56 -11.89 8.34
C GLU A 11 7.02 -11.44 8.17
N LEU A 12 7.26 -10.32 7.49
CA LEU A 12 8.60 -9.72 7.40
C LEU A 12 9.13 -9.27 8.76
N ASN A 13 8.29 -8.66 9.60
CA ASN A 13 8.65 -8.33 10.98
C ASN A 13 9.06 -9.59 11.74
N ARG A 14 8.28 -10.67 11.64
CA ARG A 14 8.60 -11.96 12.28
C ARG A 14 9.92 -12.56 11.79
N LEU A 15 10.20 -12.47 10.48
CA LEU A 15 11.40 -13.06 9.86
C LEU A 15 12.68 -12.23 10.07
N LYS A 16 12.56 -10.91 10.11
CA LYS A 16 13.70 -9.98 10.08
C LYS A 16 13.81 -9.08 11.30
N GLY A 17 12.76 -8.99 12.12
CA GLY A 17 12.70 -8.03 13.22
C GLY A 17 12.60 -6.57 12.75
N TRP A 18 12.22 -6.32 11.50
CA TRP A 18 12.02 -4.95 10.99
C TRP A 18 10.72 -4.37 11.51
N ASP A 19 10.76 -3.13 11.96
CA ASP A 19 9.56 -2.43 12.41
C ASP A 19 8.56 -2.28 11.26
N PHE A 20 7.28 -2.53 11.54
CA PHE A 20 6.21 -2.32 10.59
C PHE A 20 5.49 -1.01 10.84
N ILE A 21 5.37 -0.20 9.79
CA ILE A 21 4.63 1.06 9.78
C ILE A 21 3.59 1.00 8.67
N ASP A 22 2.34 1.27 9.02
CA ASP A 22 1.25 1.50 8.07
C ASP A 22 1.07 3.01 7.89
N LEU A 23 1.21 3.49 6.65
CA LEU A 23 1.15 4.93 6.35
C LEU A 23 -0.23 5.50 6.67
N ASP A 24 -1.30 4.77 6.37
CA ASP A 24 -2.67 5.23 6.62
C ASP A 24 -2.87 5.44 8.14
N LYS A 25 -2.40 4.52 8.97
CA LYS A 25 -2.43 4.67 10.45
C LYS A 25 -1.54 5.79 10.95
N ALA A 26 -0.40 6.01 10.31
CA ALA A 26 0.48 7.13 10.67
C ALA A 26 -0.20 8.47 10.37
N VAL A 27 -0.87 8.58 9.23
CA VAL A 27 -1.66 9.76 8.86
C VAL A 27 -2.76 10.03 9.88
N GLU A 28 -3.56 9.03 10.24
CA GLU A 28 -4.63 9.18 11.25
C GLU A 28 -4.08 9.63 12.61
N LYS A 29 -2.97 9.06 13.03
CA LYS A 29 -2.31 9.41 14.29
C LYS A 29 -1.82 10.87 14.30
N GLU A 30 -1.22 11.33 13.20
CA GLU A 30 -0.74 12.71 13.07
C GLU A 30 -1.87 13.72 12.95
N ALA A 31 -2.92 13.38 12.21
CA ALA A 31 -4.08 14.25 12.04
C ALA A 31 -5.01 14.27 13.28
N GLY A 32 -4.91 13.27 14.16
CA GLY A 32 -5.85 13.08 15.28
C GLY A 32 -7.30 12.80 14.83
N ARG A 33 -7.48 12.39 13.58
CA ARG A 33 -8.78 12.14 12.91
C ARG A 33 -8.66 10.90 12.03
N SER A 34 -9.78 10.22 11.81
CA SER A 34 -9.82 9.11 10.83
C SER A 34 -9.65 9.62 9.39
N ILE A 35 -9.18 8.75 8.49
CA ILE A 35 -9.09 9.07 7.06
C ILE A 35 -10.44 9.50 6.51
N GLY A 36 -11.54 8.84 6.91
CA GLY A 36 -12.89 9.25 6.53
C GLY A 36 -13.19 10.69 6.90
N GLN A 37 -12.89 11.10 8.14
CA GLN A 37 -13.08 12.47 8.61
C GLN A 37 -12.21 13.48 7.83
N ILE A 38 -10.96 13.11 7.54
CA ILE A 38 -10.07 13.96 6.73
C ILE A 38 -10.66 14.18 5.34
N PHE A 39 -11.16 13.12 4.69
CA PHE A 39 -11.81 13.24 3.38
C PHE A 39 -13.09 14.09 3.42
N GLU A 40 -13.89 13.98 4.48
CA GLU A 40 -15.11 14.78 4.65
C GLU A 40 -14.82 16.25 4.89
N GLU A 41 -13.81 16.57 5.70
CA GLU A 41 -13.50 17.93 6.15
C GLU A 41 -12.56 18.66 5.18
N ASP A 42 -11.49 17.99 4.71
CA ASP A 42 -10.40 18.60 3.95
C ASP A 42 -10.35 18.12 2.48
N GLY A 43 -11.17 17.13 2.12
CA GLY A 43 -11.19 16.52 0.80
C GLY A 43 -9.95 15.65 0.50
N GLU A 44 -9.88 15.12 -0.72
CA GLU A 44 -8.74 14.31 -1.15
C GLU A 44 -7.43 15.10 -1.14
N SER A 45 -7.45 16.36 -1.52
CA SER A 45 -6.25 17.23 -1.54
C SER A 45 -5.67 17.44 -0.15
N GLY A 46 -6.50 17.64 0.86
CA GLY A 46 -6.06 17.75 2.25
C GLY A 46 -5.46 16.45 2.76
N PHE A 47 -6.11 15.33 2.50
CA PHE A 47 -5.56 14.00 2.82
C PHE A 47 -4.18 13.79 2.19
N ARG A 48 -4.02 14.08 0.88
CA ARG A 48 -2.74 13.92 0.17
C ARG A 48 -1.62 14.78 0.73
N ALA A 49 -1.92 16.00 1.19
CA ALA A 49 -0.93 16.86 1.82
C ALA A 49 -0.42 16.28 3.15
N ILE A 50 -1.31 15.75 3.98
CA ILE A 50 -0.96 15.10 5.25
C ILE A 50 -0.19 13.81 4.97
N GLU A 51 -0.66 12.98 4.02
CA GLU A 51 -0.01 11.73 3.60
C GLU A 51 1.43 11.97 3.13
N ALA A 52 1.67 12.96 2.28
CA ALA A 52 3.00 13.29 1.77
C ALA A 52 3.94 13.76 2.90
N THR A 53 3.43 14.53 3.85
CA THR A 53 4.21 14.98 5.02
C THR A 53 4.59 13.80 5.91
N ALA A 54 3.66 12.93 6.25
CA ALA A 54 3.90 11.73 7.04
C ALA A 54 4.91 10.79 6.35
N LEU A 55 4.73 10.57 5.03
CA LEU A 55 5.63 9.76 4.21
C LEU A 55 7.08 10.28 4.26
N ALA A 56 7.27 11.59 4.00
CA ALA A 56 8.60 12.20 4.01
C ALA A 56 9.28 12.09 5.38
N ARG A 57 8.55 12.31 6.46
CA ARG A 57 9.04 12.16 7.83
C ARG A 57 9.48 10.72 8.10
N ILE A 58 8.61 9.73 7.81
CA ILE A 58 8.91 8.32 8.07
C ILE A 58 10.13 7.86 7.28
N ILE A 59 10.27 8.25 6.02
CA ILE A 59 11.42 7.89 5.18
C ILE A 59 12.71 8.54 5.70
N SER A 60 12.64 9.73 6.31
CA SER A 60 13.81 10.41 6.87
C SER A 60 14.33 9.80 8.18
N GLU A 61 13.52 9.03 8.89
CA GLU A 61 13.89 8.38 10.13
C GLU A 61 14.87 7.22 9.88
N ASN A 62 15.91 7.10 10.71
CA ASN A 62 16.86 6.00 10.64
C ASN A 62 16.27 4.68 11.12
N GLY A 63 16.83 3.57 10.64
CA GLY A 63 16.49 2.22 11.03
C GLY A 63 15.81 1.43 9.90
N ALA A 64 15.97 0.11 9.96
CA ALA A 64 15.34 -0.80 9.03
C ALA A 64 13.85 -0.97 9.38
N LYS A 65 12.98 -0.64 8.44
CA LYS A 65 11.53 -0.70 8.62
C LYS A 65 10.83 -1.17 7.35
N VAL A 66 9.65 -1.74 7.52
CA VAL A 66 8.71 -2.04 6.43
C VAL A 66 7.62 -0.99 6.47
N LEU A 67 7.48 -0.21 5.41
CA LEU A 67 6.44 0.79 5.27
C LEU A 67 5.37 0.31 4.27
N SER A 68 4.15 0.12 4.75
CA SER A 68 3.00 -0.16 3.88
C SER A 68 2.40 1.16 3.38
N LEU A 69 2.32 1.31 2.05
CA LEU A 69 1.75 2.48 1.41
C LEU A 69 0.27 2.30 1.10
N GLY A 70 -0.50 3.37 1.17
CA GLY A 70 -1.85 3.44 0.63
C GLY A 70 -1.84 3.24 -0.90
N GLY A 71 -2.96 2.72 -1.46
CA GLY A 71 -3.03 2.44 -2.90
C GLY A 71 -2.97 3.70 -3.78
N GLY A 72 -3.21 4.88 -3.23
CA GLY A 72 -3.14 6.16 -3.94
C GLY A 72 -1.86 6.97 -3.67
N THR A 73 -1.00 6.55 -2.74
CA THR A 73 0.19 7.31 -2.33
C THR A 73 1.11 7.66 -3.50
N LEU A 74 1.33 6.71 -4.41
CA LEU A 74 2.22 6.88 -5.54
C LEU A 74 1.60 7.63 -6.74
N THR A 75 0.32 8.01 -6.67
CA THR A 75 -0.28 8.88 -7.71
C THR A 75 0.27 10.30 -7.67
N SER A 76 0.81 10.73 -6.53
CA SER A 76 1.64 11.93 -6.44
C SER A 76 3.03 11.65 -7.02
N GLN A 77 3.43 12.44 -8.01
CA GLN A 77 4.74 12.31 -8.63
C GLN A 77 5.90 12.56 -7.64
N GLU A 78 5.69 13.47 -6.68
CA GLU A 78 6.67 13.77 -5.65
C GLU A 78 6.83 12.59 -4.69
N SER A 79 5.72 12.01 -4.21
CA SER A 79 5.75 10.81 -3.35
C SER A 79 6.37 9.62 -4.07
N ALA A 80 6.05 9.41 -5.35
CA ALA A 80 6.61 8.32 -6.14
C ALA A 80 8.15 8.46 -6.30
N ARG A 81 8.64 9.66 -6.57
CA ARG A 81 10.09 9.95 -6.63
C ARG A 81 10.76 9.73 -5.29
N LEU A 82 10.18 10.26 -4.21
CA LEU A 82 10.74 10.11 -2.86
C LEU A 82 10.87 8.63 -2.48
N VAL A 83 9.82 7.83 -2.75
CA VAL A 83 9.82 6.39 -2.48
C VAL A 83 10.88 5.69 -3.35
N HIS A 84 10.93 5.98 -4.65
CA HIS A 84 11.92 5.38 -5.54
C HIS A 84 13.36 5.72 -5.12
N ASP A 85 13.66 7.00 -4.86
CA ASP A 85 15.03 7.46 -4.63
C ASP A 85 15.57 7.12 -3.24
N ARG A 86 14.70 6.89 -2.26
CA ARG A 86 15.09 6.78 -0.85
C ARG A 86 14.75 5.47 -0.17
N THR A 87 14.09 4.55 -0.85
CA THR A 87 13.68 3.25 -0.29
C THR A 87 13.88 2.13 -1.29
N THR A 88 13.81 0.87 -0.84
CA THR A 88 13.62 -0.28 -1.72
C THR A 88 12.12 -0.49 -1.89
N CYS A 89 11.56 0.03 -2.97
CA CYS A 89 10.14 -0.09 -3.27
C CYS A 89 9.83 -1.47 -3.86
N ILE A 90 8.85 -2.15 -3.24
CA ILE A 90 8.39 -3.49 -3.66
C ILE A 90 6.94 -3.39 -4.09
N TYR A 91 6.65 -3.83 -5.30
CA TYR A 91 5.29 -3.96 -5.80
C TYR A 91 4.82 -5.41 -5.68
N LEU A 92 3.81 -5.64 -4.86
CA LEU A 92 3.08 -6.90 -4.77
C LEU A 92 2.03 -6.92 -5.88
N ARG A 93 2.34 -7.57 -7.01
CA ARG A 93 1.45 -7.66 -8.16
C ARG A 93 0.52 -8.84 -8.00
N ALA A 94 -0.76 -8.62 -8.24
CA ALA A 94 -1.81 -9.64 -8.18
C ALA A 94 -2.76 -9.49 -9.36
N SER A 95 -3.38 -10.59 -9.75
CA SER A 95 -4.51 -10.57 -10.70
C SER A 95 -5.72 -9.83 -10.11
N ILE A 96 -6.58 -9.33 -10.97
CA ILE A 96 -7.86 -8.71 -10.56
C ILE A 96 -8.67 -9.69 -9.71
N GLU A 97 -8.69 -10.96 -10.10
CA GLU A 97 -9.41 -12.03 -9.39
C GLU A 97 -8.91 -12.14 -7.94
N THR A 98 -7.60 -12.21 -7.73
CA THR A 98 -7.00 -12.26 -6.39
C THR A 98 -7.32 -11.01 -5.57
N LEU A 99 -7.23 -9.83 -6.18
CA LEU A 99 -7.56 -8.58 -5.50
C LEU A 99 -9.03 -8.53 -5.06
N VAL A 100 -9.95 -8.88 -5.96
CA VAL A 100 -11.39 -8.91 -5.68
C VAL A 100 -11.71 -9.96 -4.61
N TYR A 101 -11.16 -11.16 -4.71
CA TYR A 101 -11.32 -12.20 -3.70
C TYR A 101 -10.91 -11.71 -2.31
N ASN A 102 -9.71 -11.15 -2.20
CA ASN A 102 -9.20 -10.64 -0.93
C ASN A 102 -10.06 -9.49 -0.36
N LEU A 103 -10.53 -8.59 -1.22
CA LEU A 103 -11.39 -7.48 -0.80
C LEU A 103 -12.77 -7.95 -0.32
N THR A 104 -13.28 -9.04 -0.88
CA THR A 104 -14.56 -9.65 -0.49
C THR A 104 -14.43 -10.41 0.84
N MET A 105 -13.33 -11.16 1.00
CA MET A 105 -13.12 -11.99 2.19
C MET A 105 -12.71 -11.17 3.43
N TRP A 106 -11.99 -10.06 3.23
CA TRP A 106 -11.53 -9.17 4.31
C TRP A 106 -11.94 -7.73 4.02
N PRO A 107 -13.23 -7.41 4.23
CA PRO A 107 -13.72 -6.05 4.04
C PRO A 107 -13.11 -5.13 5.10
N GLU A 108 -12.39 -4.11 4.66
CA GLU A 108 -11.89 -3.02 5.48
C GLU A 108 -12.60 -1.72 5.07
N ASP A 109 -12.67 -0.74 5.95
CA ASP A 109 -13.19 0.58 5.59
C ASP A 109 -12.23 1.26 4.59
N ARG A 110 -12.65 1.30 3.33
CA ARG A 110 -11.87 1.84 2.22
C ARG A 110 -12.70 2.88 1.48
N PRO A 111 -12.39 4.17 1.64
CA PRO A 111 -13.19 5.25 1.04
C PRO A 111 -13.44 5.07 -0.47
N MET A 112 -12.45 4.56 -1.22
CA MET A 112 -12.55 4.36 -2.67
C MET A 112 -13.42 3.17 -3.10
N LEU A 113 -13.80 2.29 -2.16
CA LEU A 113 -14.61 1.09 -2.38
C LEU A 113 -15.89 1.10 -1.54
N LYS A 114 -16.18 2.21 -0.88
CA LYS A 114 -17.35 2.35 -0.02
C LYS A 114 -18.63 2.34 -0.86
N ASP A 115 -19.69 1.77 -0.30
CA ASP A 115 -21.04 1.78 -0.86
C ASP A 115 -21.20 1.16 -2.26
N LEU A 116 -20.35 0.20 -2.62
CA LEU A 116 -20.50 -0.55 -3.86
C LEU A 116 -21.67 -1.55 -3.72
N PRO A 117 -22.65 -1.52 -4.64
CA PRO A 117 -23.91 -2.27 -4.48
C PRO A 117 -23.75 -3.78 -4.66
N ASP A 118 -22.76 -4.23 -5.44
CA ASP A 118 -22.59 -5.62 -5.79
C ASP A 118 -21.13 -5.95 -6.19
N GLN A 119 -20.89 -7.26 -6.38
CA GLN A 119 -19.57 -7.76 -6.74
C GLN A 119 -19.13 -7.32 -8.14
N GLU A 120 -20.04 -7.20 -9.10
CA GLU A 120 -19.70 -6.77 -10.46
C GLU A 120 -19.17 -5.32 -10.44
N THR A 121 -19.81 -4.46 -9.68
CA THR A 121 -19.37 -3.08 -9.48
C THR A 121 -18.01 -3.03 -8.78
N LEU A 122 -17.75 -3.92 -7.80
CA LEU A 122 -16.45 -4.05 -7.17
C LEU A 122 -15.36 -4.44 -8.19
N VAL A 123 -15.61 -5.44 -9.03
CA VAL A 123 -14.67 -5.87 -10.08
C VAL A 123 -14.32 -4.70 -10.99
N ARG A 124 -15.32 -4.04 -11.57
CA ARG A 124 -15.13 -2.88 -12.47
C ARG A 124 -14.33 -1.76 -11.79
N ARG A 125 -14.61 -1.51 -10.50
CA ARG A 125 -13.88 -0.47 -9.76
C ARG A 125 -12.43 -0.84 -9.52
N VAL A 126 -12.14 -2.11 -9.20
CA VAL A 126 -10.77 -2.62 -9.05
C VAL A 126 -10.02 -2.54 -10.37
N GLU A 127 -10.63 -2.98 -11.48
CA GLU A 127 -10.06 -2.89 -12.83
C GLU A 127 -9.70 -1.44 -13.19
N GLN A 128 -10.63 -0.51 -12.98
CA GLN A 128 -10.41 0.91 -13.24
C GLN A 128 -9.23 1.45 -12.44
N LEU A 129 -9.21 1.20 -11.12
CA LEU A 129 -8.15 1.68 -10.25
C LEU A 129 -6.78 1.06 -10.59
N MET A 130 -6.76 -0.20 -11.04
CA MET A 130 -5.52 -0.83 -11.47
C MET A 130 -5.05 -0.26 -12.81
N ALA A 131 -5.94 -0.07 -13.79
CA ALA A 131 -5.60 0.58 -15.06
C ALA A 131 -4.98 1.98 -14.88
N GLU A 132 -5.46 2.74 -13.88
CA GLU A 132 -4.94 4.07 -13.56
C GLU A 132 -3.56 4.04 -12.85
N ARG A 133 -3.26 2.97 -12.08
CA ARG A 133 -2.17 2.96 -11.10
C ARG A 133 -1.05 1.98 -11.40
N GLU A 134 -1.32 0.91 -12.14
CA GLU A 134 -0.34 -0.17 -12.35
C GLU A 134 0.96 0.35 -12.96
N GLN A 135 0.86 1.21 -13.96
CA GLN A 135 2.02 1.78 -14.62
C GLN A 135 2.93 2.57 -13.65
N ILE A 136 2.33 3.32 -12.70
CA ILE A 136 3.14 4.06 -11.72
C ILE A 136 3.73 3.11 -10.68
N TYR A 137 3.02 2.04 -10.29
CA TYR A 137 3.57 1.03 -9.40
C TYR A 137 4.78 0.35 -10.01
N GLU A 138 4.68 -0.10 -11.28
CA GLU A 138 5.78 -0.73 -12.00
C GLU A 138 6.99 0.19 -12.16
N ARG A 139 6.77 1.47 -12.49
CA ARG A 139 7.87 2.45 -12.66
C ARG A 139 8.54 2.83 -11.35
N THR A 140 7.81 2.80 -10.24
CA THR A 140 8.34 3.16 -8.92
C THR A 140 9.02 1.98 -8.24
N ALA A 141 8.61 0.76 -8.54
CA ALA A 141 9.13 -0.44 -7.91
C ALA A 141 10.57 -0.77 -8.35
N HIS A 142 11.40 -1.18 -7.39
CA HIS A 142 12.70 -1.82 -7.63
C HIS A 142 12.57 -3.33 -7.78
N ILE A 143 11.56 -3.90 -7.10
CA ILE A 143 11.27 -5.33 -7.09
C ILE A 143 9.77 -5.51 -7.33
N ILE A 144 9.41 -6.42 -8.22
CA ILE A 144 8.02 -6.83 -8.45
C ILE A 144 7.90 -8.29 -8.05
N ILE A 145 6.92 -8.60 -7.21
CA ILE A 145 6.63 -9.95 -6.75
C ILE A 145 5.19 -10.30 -7.11
N ASP A 146 5.02 -11.33 -7.92
CA ASP A 146 3.70 -11.89 -8.22
C ASP A 146 3.22 -12.71 -7.01
N ILE A 147 2.02 -12.40 -6.51
CA ILE A 147 1.51 -12.97 -5.27
C ILE A 147 0.40 -14.00 -5.46
N ASP A 148 -0.10 -14.18 -6.68
CA ASP A 148 -1.17 -15.13 -6.96
C ASP A 148 -0.79 -16.54 -6.54
N GLY A 149 -1.65 -17.17 -5.74
CA GLY A 149 -1.46 -18.52 -5.25
C GLY A 149 -0.38 -18.70 -4.18
N LYS A 150 0.19 -17.60 -3.65
CA LYS A 150 1.21 -17.65 -2.59
C LYS A 150 0.64 -17.29 -1.23
N GLU A 151 1.13 -17.97 -0.20
CA GLU A 151 0.89 -17.59 1.20
C GLU A 151 1.74 -16.39 1.60
N TYR A 152 1.28 -15.62 2.58
CA TYR A 152 1.99 -14.40 3.03
C TYR A 152 3.42 -14.66 3.53
N GLY A 153 3.65 -15.84 4.13
CA GLY A 153 4.98 -16.28 4.56
C GLY A 153 5.93 -16.48 3.38
N GLU A 154 5.46 -17.11 2.29
CA GLU A 154 6.24 -17.32 1.07
C GLU A 154 6.61 -15.99 0.40
N ILE A 155 5.64 -15.05 0.34
CA ILE A 155 5.86 -13.70 -0.18
C ILE A 155 6.92 -12.98 0.67
N ALA A 156 6.83 -13.04 1.99
CA ALA A 156 7.78 -12.42 2.89
C ALA A 156 9.20 -13.02 2.76
N GLU A 157 9.33 -14.33 2.58
CA GLU A 157 10.61 -14.97 2.31
C GLU A 157 11.21 -14.54 0.97
N GLU A 158 10.38 -14.40 -0.07
CA GLU A 158 10.80 -13.94 -1.39
C GLU A 158 11.31 -12.49 -1.32
N ILE A 159 10.58 -11.62 -0.63
CA ILE A 159 11.02 -10.25 -0.35
C ILE A 159 12.36 -10.26 0.41
N ALA A 160 12.45 -11.06 1.46
CA ALA A 160 13.65 -11.14 2.28
C ALA A 160 14.88 -11.67 1.52
N ARG A 161 14.69 -12.49 0.50
CA ARG A 161 15.77 -12.94 -0.41
C ARG A 161 16.14 -11.84 -1.41
N ALA A 162 15.15 -11.23 -2.05
CA ALA A 162 15.37 -10.20 -3.06
C ALA A 162 16.06 -8.94 -2.48
N THR A 163 15.71 -8.55 -1.26
CA THR A 163 16.31 -7.39 -0.58
C THR A 163 17.71 -7.62 -0.01
N ARG A 164 18.21 -8.85 0.01
CA ARG A 164 19.64 -9.13 0.39
C ARG A 164 20.61 -8.89 -0.77
N ALA A 165 20.10 -8.82 -1.99
CA ALA A 165 20.90 -8.67 -3.20
C ALA A 165 21.10 -7.19 -3.61
N ILE A 166 20.51 -6.27 -2.87
CA ILE A 166 20.62 -4.82 -3.01
C ILE A 166 21.44 -4.26 -1.83
#